data_d82e9251f59e69e8ab6521682f6b2b22
#
_entry.id   d82e9251f59e69e8ab6521682f6b2b22
#
_cell.length_a   1.000
_cell.length_b   1.000
_cell.length_c   1.000
_cell.angle_alpha   90.00
_cell.angle_beta   90.00
_cell.angle_gamma   90.00
#
_symmetry.space_group_name_H-M   'P 1'
#
loop_
_entity.id
_entity.type
_entity.pdbx_description
1 polymer ?
#
loop_
_entity_poly.entity_id
_entity_poly.type
_entity_poly.pdbx_seq_one_letter_code
_entity_poly.pdbx_strand_id
1 'polypeptide(L)'
;MNKKMKAVVLDKPTEAGDVTLCEIPIPKEKPDWVLVRIKAFGMNHSEQILRLNEIRADYIRKPIIPGIECVGEIADPSDSNFTVGQKVVALMGGMGRSFHGSYAEYALLPVSHVFAVESALSWTDMAAIPETYFTAWGSLFECLCLKPSDTLLIRGATCALGYAAIQIAKVIGCTVVATTHKERKLPLLTGVDKAILDTGKLCDTLNGVTKALELVGSKTLLDTLHCVEKGGIVCNTGILGGVYTLNGFDPIKDIPNGVYLTGFFSNYPTEKTMRDIFGFLDKHSLKPAIGASFAFEQIRNACMALDSGNVNGKIVVTLIKCQ
;
A
#
# COMPACT_ATOMS: atom_id res chain seq x y z
N MET A 1 -27.89 18.25 -18.65
CA MET A 1 -26.91 17.24 -19.15
C MET A 1 -26.17 16.69 -17.94
N ASN A 2 -26.13 15.37 -17.77
CA ASN A 2 -25.30 14.78 -16.70
C ASN A 2 -23.83 15.10 -16.99
N LYS A 3 -23.14 15.70 -16.02
CA LYS A 3 -21.70 15.94 -16.12
C LYS A 3 -20.98 14.60 -16.25
N LYS A 4 -19.96 14.54 -17.11
CA LYS A 4 -19.13 13.35 -17.32
C LYS A 4 -17.78 13.50 -16.64
N MET A 5 -17.14 12.36 -16.38
CA MET A 5 -15.78 12.26 -15.85
C MET A 5 -14.98 11.24 -16.65
N LYS A 6 -13.67 11.38 -16.67
CA LYS A 6 -12.74 10.36 -17.16
C LYS A 6 -12.53 9.28 -16.10
N ALA A 7 -12.48 8.02 -16.53
CA ALA A 7 -12.19 6.88 -15.68
C ALA A 7 -11.57 5.73 -16.49
N VAL A 8 -10.86 4.83 -15.79
CA VAL A 8 -10.51 3.50 -16.27
C VAL A 8 -11.64 2.57 -15.85
N VAL A 9 -12.22 1.84 -16.79
CA VAL A 9 -13.29 0.87 -16.53
C VAL A 9 -12.85 -0.51 -17.01
N LEU A 10 -12.90 -1.49 -16.12
CA LEU A 10 -12.52 -2.87 -16.40
C LEU A 10 -13.73 -3.81 -16.25
N ASP A 11 -13.88 -4.73 -17.17
CA ASP A 11 -14.89 -5.80 -17.16
C ASP A 11 -14.28 -7.19 -17.36
N LYS A 12 -13.03 -7.25 -17.79
CA LYS A 12 -12.27 -8.46 -18.11
C LYS A 12 -10.78 -8.24 -17.83
N PRO A 13 -9.97 -9.32 -17.81
CA PRO A 13 -8.53 -9.19 -17.77
C PRO A 13 -7.99 -8.27 -18.85
N THR A 14 -7.16 -7.32 -18.45
CA THR A 14 -6.66 -6.25 -19.32
C THR A 14 -5.17 -6.05 -19.11
N GLU A 15 -4.37 -6.13 -20.14
CA GLU A 15 -2.93 -5.85 -20.07
C GLU A 15 -2.68 -4.35 -19.83
N ALA A 16 -1.52 -4.00 -19.23
CA ALA A 16 -1.21 -2.60 -18.94
C ALA A 16 -1.22 -1.72 -20.18
N GLY A 17 -0.75 -2.26 -21.32
CA GLY A 17 -0.74 -1.57 -22.61
C GLY A 17 -2.12 -1.28 -23.20
N ASP A 18 -3.15 -1.99 -22.74
CA ASP A 18 -4.52 -1.86 -23.22
C ASP A 18 -5.41 -1.02 -22.32
N VAL A 19 -4.88 -0.54 -21.18
CA VAL A 19 -5.61 0.35 -20.28
C VAL A 19 -5.89 1.68 -20.97
N THR A 20 -7.18 2.09 -20.98
CA THR A 20 -7.64 3.32 -21.61
C THR A 20 -8.57 4.10 -20.69
N LEU A 21 -8.62 5.42 -20.90
CA LEU A 21 -9.60 6.29 -20.29
C LEU A 21 -10.87 6.33 -21.13
N CYS A 22 -12.01 6.27 -20.47
CA CYS A 22 -13.32 6.49 -21.08
C CYS A 22 -14.08 7.58 -20.31
N GLU A 23 -15.08 8.18 -20.97
CA GLU A 23 -15.99 9.12 -20.34
C GLU A 23 -17.24 8.41 -19.82
N ILE A 24 -17.51 8.57 -18.53
CA ILE A 24 -18.71 8.04 -17.88
C ILE A 24 -19.41 9.15 -17.09
N PRO A 25 -20.69 8.99 -16.74
CA PRO A 25 -21.36 9.95 -15.87
C PRO A 25 -20.68 10.05 -14.48
N ILE A 26 -20.61 11.25 -13.92
CA ILE A 26 -20.23 11.43 -12.52
C ILE A 26 -21.27 10.71 -11.66
N PRO A 27 -20.87 9.90 -10.65
CA PRO A 27 -21.79 9.22 -9.77
C PRO A 27 -22.72 10.19 -9.06
N LYS A 28 -23.97 9.78 -8.87
CA LYS A 28 -24.92 10.55 -8.07
C LYS A 28 -24.72 10.25 -6.59
N GLU A 29 -25.06 11.22 -5.77
CA GLU A 29 -25.11 11.12 -4.31
C GLU A 29 -25.92 9.90 -3.84
N LYS A 30 -25.55 9.36 -2.70
CA LYS A 30 -26.17 8.21 -2.06
C LYS A 30 -26.03 8.36 -0.54
N PRO A 31 -27.08 8.08 0.25
CA PRO A 31 -26.98 8.10 1.72
C PRO A 31 -25.80 7.27 2.25
N ASP A 32 -25.12 7.76 3.30
CA ASP A 32 -23.93 7.19 3.90
C ASP A 32 -22.69 7.15 2.98
N TRP A 33 -22.73 7.86 1.84
CA TRP A 33 -21.62 7.95 0.89
C TRP A 33 -21.30 9.42 0.58
N VAL A 34 -20.04 9.69 0.29
CA VAL A 34 -19.57 11.01 -0.14
C VAL A 34 -18.95 10.94 -1.52
N LEU A 35 -19.10 12.01 -2.29
CA LEU A 35 -18.42 12.17 -3.57
C LEU A 35 -17.10 12.92 -3.35
N VAL A 36 -16.00 12.25 -3.65
CA VAL A 36 -14.64 12.81 -3.58
C VAL A 36 -14.19 13.21 -4.97
N ARG A 37 -13.76 14.47 -5.15
CA ARG A 37 -12.97 14.89 -6.30
C ARG A 37 -11.53 14.49 -6.08
N ILE A 38 -11.05 13.55 -6.85
CA ILE A 38 -9.70 13.00 -6.71
C ILE A 38 -8.68 14.01 -7.22
N LYS A 39 -7.62 14.23 -6.46
CA LYS A 39 -6.46 15.06 -6.83
C LYS A 39 -5.26 14.20 -7.22
N ALA A 40 -5.10 13.09 -6.52
CA ALA A 40 -4.07 12.08 -6.83
C ALA A 40 -4.43 10.74 -6.17
N PHE A 41 -3.80 9.67 -6.63
CA PHE A 41 -3.89 8.35 -6.03
C PHE A 41 -2.57 7.59 -6.14
N GLY A 42 -2.32 6.72 -5.18
CA GLY A 42 -1.22 5.76 -5.22
C GLY A 42 -1.62 4.51 -6.00
N MET A 43 -0.64 3.86 -6.62
CA MET A 43 -0.83 2.56 -7.26
C MET A 43 -0.17 1.46 -6.42
N ASN A 44 -0.81 0.30 -6.39
CA ASN A 44 -0.39 -0.85 -5.59
C ASN A 44 -0.32 -2.11 -6.46
N HIS A 45 0.46 -3.09 -6.03
CA HIS A 45 0.48 -4.40 -6.69
C HIS A 45 -0.91 -5.08 -6.72
N SER A 46 -1.76 -4.71 -5.77
CA SER A 46 -3.16 -5.13 -5.67
C SER A 46 -3.98 -4.81 -6.92
N GLU A 47 -3.79 -3.63 -7.55
CA GLU A 47 -4.50 -3.28 -8.79
C GLU A 47 -3.97 -4.05 -10.00
N GLN A 48 -2.67 -4.40 -10.01
CA GLN A 48 -2.13 -5.30 -11.03
C GLN A 48 -2.78 -6.68 -10.94
N ILE A 49 -2.90 -7.23 -9.72
CA ILE A 49 -3.56 -8.52 -9.47
C ILE A 49 -5.02 -8.47 -9.90
N LEU A 50 -5.74 -7.41 -9.51
CA LEU A 50 -7.12 -7.20 -9.93
C LEU A 50 -7.22 -7.23 -11.46
N ARG A 51 -6.45 -6.39 -12.12
CA ARG A 51 -6.51 -6.17 -13.57
C ARG A 51 -6.19 -7.44 -14.38
N LEU A 52 -5.19 -8.21 -13.96
CA LEU A 52 -4.72 -9.38 -14.71
C LEU A 52 -5.48 -10.66 -14.36
N ASN A 53 -5.88 -10.85 -13.12
CA ASN A 53 -6.35 -12.13 -12.60
C ASN A 53 -7.69 -12.05 -11.87
N GLU A 54 -7.74 -11.27 -10.78
CA GLU A 54 -8.82 -11.26 -9.81
C GLU A 54 -10.14 -10.74 -10.40
N ILE A 55 -10.09 -9.96 -11.48
CA ILE A 55 -11.28 -9.47 -12.22
C ILE A 55 -12.19 -10.61 -12.72
N ARG A 56 -11.66 -11.84 -12.83
CA ARG A 56 -12.47 -13.03 -13.20
C ARG A 56 -13.36 -13.52 -12.07
N ALA A 57 -13.03 -13.18 -10.82
CA ALA A 57 -13.74 -13.68 -9.64
C ALA A 57 -15.17 -13.12 -9.56
N ASP A 58 -16.09 -13.92 -9.02
CA ASP A 58 -17.52 -13.58 -8.94
C ASP A 58 -17.79 -12.49 -7.89
N TYR A 59 -16.93 -12.34 -6.88
CA TYR A 59 -17.06 -11.29 -5.86
C TYR A 59 -16.63 -9.90 -6.35
N ILE A 60 -16.00 -9.80 -7.53
CA ILE A 60 -15.67 -8.52 -8.15
C ILE A 60 -16.90 -7.98 -8.86
N ARG A 61 -17.33 -6.78 -8.48
CA ARG A 61 -18.36 -6.04 -9.22
C ARG A 61 -17.84 -5.69 -10.62
N LYS A 62 -18.57 -6.05 -11.65
CA LYS A 62 -18.24 -5.73 -13.04
C LYS A 62 -19.38 -4.94 -13.72
N PRO A 63 -19.07 -3.90 -14.50
CA PRO A 63 -17.75 -3.27 -14.69
C PRO A 63 -17.26 -2.57 -13.42
N ILE A 64 -15.93 -2.48 -13.26
CA ILE A 64 -15.30 -1.85 -12.08
C ILE A 64 -14.29 -0.78 -12.48
N ILE A 65 -14.23 0.31 -11.72
CA ILE A 65 -13.11 1.25 -11.72
C ILE A 65 -12.12 0.74 -10.68
N PRO A 66 -10.86 0.42 -11.03
CA PRO A 66 -9.86 -0.02 -10.07
C PRO A 66 -9.37 1.12 -9.14
N GLY A 67 -8.47 0.78 -8.22
CA GLY A 67 -7.85 1.72 -7.29
C GLY A 67 -8.40 1.58 -5.87
N ILE A 68 -7.49 1.34 -4.91
CA ILE A 68 -7.83 1.05 -3.51
C ILE A 68 -7.55 2.22 -2.57
N GLU A 69 -7.04 3.33 -3.08
CA GLU A 69 -6.74 4.54 -2.31
C GLU A 69 -6.82 5.80 -3.15
N CYS A 70 -7.12 6.93 -2.54
CA CYS A 70 -6.97 8.25 -3.14
C CYS A 70 -6.83 9.36 -2.10
N VAL A 71 -6.44 10.53 -2.59
CA VAL A 71 -6.49 11.79 -1.87
C VAL A 71 -7.24 12.82 -2.71
N GLY A 72 -8.00 13.68 -2.06
CA GLY A 72 -8.81 14.65 -2.78
C GLY A 72 -9.58 15.59 -1.86
N GLU A 73 -10.60 16.18 -2.42
CA GLU A 73 -11.53 17.10 -1.75
C GLU A 73 -12.96 16.57 -1.84
N ILE A 74 -13.72 16.76 -0.79
CA ILE A 74 -15.16 16.48 -0.82
C ILE A 74 -15.82 17.35 -1.89
N ALA A 75 -16.42 16.74 -2.88
CA ALA A 75 -17.21 17.40 -3.93
C ALA A 75 -18.70 17.46 -3.55
N ASP A 76 -19.19 16.43 -2.86
CA ASP A 76 -20.55 16.37 -2.32
C ASP A 76 -20.51 15.56 -1.01
N PRO A 77 -20.86 16.18 0.13
CA PRO A 77 -20.87 15.51 1.43
C PRO A 77 -22.09 14.61 1.65
N SER A 78 -23.11 14.66 0.80
CA SER A 78 -24.39 14.00 1.02
C SER A 78 -24.96 14.33 2.43
N ASP A 79 -25.30 13.31 3.19
CA ASP A 79 -25.80 13.40 4.59
C ASP A 79 -24.71 13.27 5.65
N SER A 80 -23.43 13.32 5.27
CA SER A 80 -22.31 13.22 6.22
C SER A 80 -21.96 14.56 6.88
N ASN A 81 -21.06 14.51 7.87
CA ASN A 81 -20.53 15.71 8.54
C ASN A 81 -19.36 16.38 7.78
N PHE A 82 -19.00 15.89 6.61
CA PHE A 82 -17.96 16.53 5.80
C PHE A 82 -18.47 17.85 5.21
N THR A 83 -17.53 18.71 4.82
CA THR A 83 -17.82 19.96 4.11
C THR A 83 -17.26 19.94 2.70
N VAL A 84 -17.93 20.61 1.77
CA VAL A 84 -17.42 20.76 0.38
C VAL A 84 -16.05 21.44 0.41
N GLY A 85 -15.10 20.85 -0.34
CA GLY A 85 -13.71 21.33 -0.37
C GLY A 85 -12.83 20.78 0.76
N GLN A 86 -13.37 20.05 1.73
CA GLN A 86 -12.59 19.45 2.81
C GLN A 86 -11.58 18.44 2.24
N LYS A 87 -10.32 18.57 2.67
CA LYS A 87 -9.23 17.69 2.27
C LYS A 87 -9.39 16.32 2.94
N VAL A 88 -9.37 15.27 2.12
CA VAL A 88 -9.58 13.89 2.59
C VAL A 88 -8.62 12.91 1.96
N VAL A 89 -8.43 11.80 2.66
CA VAL A 89 -7.86 10.56 2.15
C VAL A 89 -8.90 9.46 2.22
N ALA A 90 -8.85 8.51 1.29
CA ALA A 90 -9.73 7.35 1.30
C ALA A 90 -8.95 6.10 0.92
N LEU A 91 -9.26 4.98 1.54
CA LEU A 91 -8.59 3.71 1.25
C LEU A 91 -9.41 2.48 1.65
N MET A 92 -9.19 1.39 0.92
CA MET A 92 -9.61 0.02 1.23
C MET A 92 -11.14 -0.19 1.34
N GLY A 93 -11.61 -1.10 2.18
CA GLY A 93 -13.03 -1.37 2.45
C GLY A 93 -13.82 -1.91 1.26
N GLY A 94 -13.18 -2.47 0.26
CA GLY A 94 -13.79 -2.94 -0.98
C GLY A 94 -13.69 -1.97 -2.16
N MET A 95 -13.00 -0.84 -1.99
CA MET A 95 -12.71 0.14 -3.05
C MET A 95 -11.98 -0.53 -4.22
N GLY A 96 -12.46 -0.32 -5.43
CA GLY A 96 -11.93 -0.96 -6.64
C GLY A 96 -12.29 -2.44 -6.80
N ARG A 97 -13.19 -2.99 -5.95
CA ARG A 97 -13.66 -4.39 -5.99
C ARG A 97 -15.17 -4.51 -5.82
N SER A 98 -15.67 -4.16 -4.65
CA SER A 98 -17.11 -4.20 -4.35
C SER A 98 -17.84 -2.94 -4.82
N PHE A 99 -17.13 -1.84 -4.93
CA PHE A 99 -17.57 -0.56 -5.48
C PHE A 99 -16.42 0.11 -6.24
N HIS A 100 -16.74 1.14 -7.03
CA HIS A 100 -15.77 1.82 -7.87
C HIS A 100 -14.64 2.47 -7.05
N GLY A 101 -13.42 2.36 -7.59
CA GLY A 101 -12.19 2.86 -7.00
C GLY A 101 -11.74 4.22 -7.54
N SER A 102 -10.43 4.47 -7.40
CA SER A 102 -9.82 5.79 -7.59
C SER A 102 -9.27 6.08 -8.98
N TYR A 103 -9.28 5.13 -9.91
CA TYR A 103 -8.78 5.42 -11.26
C TYR A 103 -9.81 6.23 -12.08
N ALA A 104 -10.22 7.37 -11.52
CA ALA A 104 -11.24 8.27 -12.05
C ALA A 104 -11.05 9.70 -11.53
N GLU A 105 -11.72 10.68 -12.12
CA GLU A 105 -11.72 12.07 -11.62
C GLU A 105 -12.55 12.24 -10.34
N TYR A 106 -13.55 11.38 -10.12
CA TYR A 106 -14.39 11.36 -8.92
C TYR A 106 -14.63 9.93 -8.46
N ALA A 107 -14.70 9.73 -7.16
CA ALA A 107 -15.12 8.48 -6.54
C ALA A 107 -16.27 8.73 -5.54
N LEU A 108 -17.31 7.91 -5.63
CA LEU A 108 -18.38 7.85 -4.64
C LEU A 108 -18.01 6.75 -3.63
N LEU A 109 -17.76 7.13 -2.38
CA LEU A 109 -17.14 6.30 -1.36
C LEU A 109 -17.97 6.25 -0.07
N PRO A 110 -18.00 5.11 0.63
CA PRO A 110 -18.62 5.03 1.95
C PRO A 110 -17.95 6.01 2.94
N VAL A 111 -18.72 6.74 3.71
CA VAL A 111 -18.24 7.69 4.74
C VAL A 111 -17.20 7.04 5.67
N SER A 112 -17.42 5.77 6.04
CA SER A 112 -16.54 5.01 6.95
C SER A 112 -15.13 4.75 6.44
N HIS A 113 -14.85 5.00 5.15
CA HIS A 113 -13.54 4.79 4.52
C HIS A 113 -12.92 6.08 3.97
N VAL A 114 -13.51 7.23 4.35
CA VAL A 114 -13.03 8.57 4.01
C VAL A 114 -12.64 9.30 5.29
N PHE A 115 -11.44 9.84 5.34
CA PHE A 115 -10.87 10.44 6.54
C PHE A 115 -10.41 11.87 6.24
N ALA A 116 -10.87 12.83 7.06
CA ALA A 116 -10.38 14.19 7.01
C ALA A 116 -8.91 14.24 7.43
N VAL A 117 -8.10 15.00 6.70
CA VAL A 117 -6.68 15.18 7.02
C VAL A 117 -6.27 16.64 6.92
N GLU A 118 -5.50 17.08 7.91
CA GLU A 118 -4.79 18.34 7.86
C GLU A 118 -3.32 18.03 7.52
N SER A 119 -2.86 18.48 6.37
CA SER A 119 -1.50 18.24 5.92
C SER A 119 -1.02 19.35 5.00
N ALA A 120 0.22 19.78 5.20
CA ALA A 120 0.93 20.73 4.32
C ALA A 120 1.61 20.03 3.12
N LEU A 121 1.57 18.69 3.06
CA LEU A 121 2.14 17.92 1.96
C LEU A 121 1.44 18.23 0.64
N SER A 122 2.18 18.12 -0.45
CA SER A 122 1.60 18.17 -1.80
C SER A 122 0.61 17.01 -2.01
N TRP A 123 -0.33 17.17 -2.95
CA TRP A 123 -1.23 16.07 -3.30
C TRP A 123 -0.49 14.81 -3.76
N THR A 124 0.65 15.00 -4.42
CA THR A 124 1.53 13.90 -4.87
C THR A 124 2.12 13.14 -3.68
N ASP A 125 2.67 13.87 -2.69
CA ASP A 125 3.20 13.25 -1.48
C ASP A 125 2.08 12.57 -0.67
N MET A 126 0.95 13.26 -0.49
CA MET A 126 -0.20 12.70 0.22
C MET A 126 -0.70 11.40 -0.41
N ALA A 127 -0.73 11.30 -1.75
CA ALA A 127 -1.21 10.11 -2.46
C ALA A 127 -0.32 8.86 -2.27
N ALA A 128 0.90 9.05 -1.81
CA ALA A 128 1.81 7.94 -1.52
C ALA A 128 1.66 7.39 -0.09
N ILE A 129 0.75 7.96 0.72
CA ILE A 129 0.64 7.66 2.16
C ILE A 129 -0.44 6.60 2.47
N PRO A 130 -1.71 6.72 2.03
CA PRO A 130 -2.84 6.08 2.71
C PRO A 130 -2.64 4.57 2.90
N GLU A 131 -2.63 3.77 1.86
CA GLU A 131 -2.49 2.32 1.97
C GLU A 131 -1.10 1.90 2.44
N THR A 132 -0.06 2.54 1.91
CA THR A 132 1.34 2.20 2.19
C THR A 132 1.71 2.37 3.66
N TYR A 133 1.40 3.54 4.24
CA TYR A 133 1.73 3.79 5.65
C TYR A 133 0.73 3.14 6.59
N PHE A 134 -0.53 2.97 6.19
CA PHE A 134 -1.50 2.20 6.97
C PHE A 134 -1.04 0.74 7.14
N THR A 135 -0.59 0.13 6.04
CA THR A 135 -0.07 -1.24 6.07
C THR A 135 1.24 -1.35 6.87
N ALA A 136 2.16 -0.39 6.71
CA ALA A 136 3.38 -0.35 7.51
C ALA A 136 3.07 -0.16 9.01
N TRP A 137 2.17 0.76 9.34
CA TRP A 137 1.77 1.08 10.71
C TRP A 137 1.17 -0.12 11.44
N GLY A 138 0.16 -0.76 10.84
CA GLY A 138 -0.47 -1.93 11.43
C GLY A 138 0.49 -3.10 11.56
N SER A 139 1.32 -3.35 10.54
CA SER A 139 2.35 -4.40 10.61
C SER A 139 3.35 -4.16 11.76
N LEU A 140 3.85 -2.93 11.88
CA LEU A 140 4.90 -2.61 12.86
C LEU A 140 4.36 -2.46 14.29
N PHE A 141 3.23 -1.79 14.48
CA PHE A 141 2.72 -1.48 15.82
C PHE A 141 1.71 -2.49 16.34
N GLU A 142 0.76 -2.94 15.50
CA GLU A 142 -0.29 -3.85 15.95
C GLU A 142 0.18 -5.31 15.94
N CYS A 143 0.93 -5.72 14.89
CA CYS A 143 1.37 -7.10 14.73
C CYS A 143 2.73 -7.38 15.35
N LEU A 144 3.74 -6.55 15.09
CA LEU A 144 5.09 -6.74 15.59
C LEU A 144 5.31 -6.16 17.00
N CYS A 145 4.44 -5.25 17.46
CA CYS A 145 4.61 -4.52 18.73
C CYS A 145 6.02 -3.90 18.84
N LEU A 146 6.46 -3.24 17.76
CA LEU A 146 7.83 -2.75 17.56
C LEU A 146 8.27 -1.78 18.67
N LYS A 147 9.49 -1.95 19.17
CA LYS A 147 10.10 -1.14 20.23
C LYS A 147 11.48 -0.65 19.81
N PRO A 148 12.00 0.44 20.40
CA PRO A 148 13.33 0.98 20.08
C PRO A 148 14.48 -0.03 20.20
N SER A 149 14.36 -1.00 21.12
CA SER A 149 15.39 -2.04 21.34
C SER A 149 15.37 -3.17 20.31
N ASP A 150 14.39 -3.18 19.38
CA ASP A 150 14.26 -4.27 18.43
C ASP A 150 15.27 -4.15 17.28
N THR A 151 15.69 -5.30 16.78
CA THR A 151 16.34 -5.47 15.49
C THR A 151 15.29 -5.97 14.50
N LEU A 152 14.88 -5.07 13.59
CA LEU A 152 13.86 -5.34 12.60
C LEU A 152 14.47 -5.78 11.28
N LEU A 153 14.16 -6.99 10.84
CA LEU A 153 14.38 -7.44 9.46
C LEU A 153 13.21 -6.99 8.60
N ILE A 154 13.49 -6.27 7.50
CA ILE A 154 12.50 -5.96 6.46
C ILE A 154 12.89 -6.73 5.20
N ARG A 155 12.22 -7.83 4.92
CA ARG A 155 12.51 -8.69 3.79
C ARG A 155 11.77 -8.23 2.54
N GLY A 156 12.50 -7.93 1.45
CA GLY A 156 11.92 -7.33 0.24
C GLY A 156 11.73 -5.82 0.33
N ALA A 157 12.63 -5.11 0.97
CA ALA A 157 12.50 -3.72 1.40
C ALA A 157 12.49 -2.66 0.27
N THR A 158 12.86 -3.00 -0.97
CA THR A 158 12.91 -2.04 -2.10
C THR A 158 11.57 -1.82 -2.80
N CYS A 159 10.49 -1.69 -2.02
CA CYS A 159 9.15 -1.33 -2.45
C CYS A 159 8.61 -0.19 -1.58
N ALA A 160 7.48 0.41 -1.95
CA ALA A 160 6.89 1.52 -1.21
C ALA A 160 6.68 1.20 0.29
N LEU A 161 6.09 0.02 0.56
CA LEU A 161 5.85 -0.46 1.92
C LEU A 161 7.15 -0.67 2.71
N GLY A 162 8.19 -1.21 2.07
CA GLY A 162 9.50 -1.39 2.69
C GLY A 162 10.14 -0.06 3.10
N TYR A 163 10.10 0.95 2.22
CA TYR A 163 10.62 2.29 2.56
C TYR A 163 9.82 2.96 3.68
N ALA A 164 8.49 2.84 3.70
CA ALA A 164 7.67 3.35 4.79
C ALA A 164 8.04 2.67 6.13
N ALA A 165 8.20 1.35 6.11
CA ALA A 165 8.61 0.60 7.30
C ALA A 165 10.02 0.99 7.78
N ILE A 166 10.99 1.20 6.88
CA ILE A 166 12.33 1.70 7.22
C ILE A 166 12.21 3.06 7.92
N GLN A 167 11.48 4.01 7.33
CA GLN A 167 11.33 5.36 7.89
C GLN A 167 10.73 5.33 9.29
N ILE A 168 9.64 4.59 9.49
CA ILE A 168 8.98 4.46 10.79
C ILE A 168 9.92 3.82 11.80
N ALA A 169 10.55 2.68 11.47
CA ALA A 169 11.43 1.97 12.37
C ALA A 169 12.67 2.78 12.79
N LYS A 170 13.25 3.56 11.86
CA LYS A 170 14.39 4.43 12.17
C LYS A 170 14.00 5.60 13.09
N VAL A 171 12.82 6.18 12.92
CA VAL A 171 12.30 7.20 13.84
C VAL A 171 12.04 6.63 15.24
N ILE A 172 11.55 5.39 15.33
CA ILE A 172 11.35 4.68 16.60
C ILE A 172 12.70 4.42 17.30
N GLY A 173 13.80 4.28 16.57
CA GLY A 173 15.12 4.02 17.08
C GLY A 173 15.57 2.56 16.97
N CYS A 174 14.89 1.75 16.15
CA CYS A 174 15.23 0.35 15.92
C CYS A 174 16.53 0.21 15.12
N THR A 175 17.22 -0.93 15.31
CA THR A 175 18.20 -1.42 14.34
C THR A 175 17.46 -2.03 13.17
N VAL A 176 17.73 -1.55 11.94
CA VAL A 176 17.03 -1.98 10.73
C VAL A 176 17.95 -2.73 9.79
N VAL A 177 17.60 -3.99 9.53
CA VAL A 177 18.21 -4.84 8.49
C VAL A 177 17.24 -4.93 7.33
N ALA A 178 17.63 -4.46 6.14
CA ALA A 178 16.77 -4.45 4.97
C ALA A 178 17.35 -5.29 3.84
N THR A 179 16.49 -5.99 3.09
CA THR A 179 16.96 -6.88 2.03
C THR A 179 16.36 -6.57 0.67
N THR A 180 17.08 -6.97 -0.36
CA THR A 180 16.62 -7.03 -1.75
C THR A 180 17.25 -8.22 -2.46
N HIS A 181 16.50 -8.86 -3.38
CA HIS A 181 17.04 -9.93 -4.23
C HIS A 181 17.76 -9.41 -5.49
N LYS A 182 17.74 -8.10 -5.73
CA LYS A 182 18.37 -7.46 -6.89
C LYS A 182 19.61 -6.68 -6.45
N GLU A 183 20.81 -7.16 -6.78
CA GLU A 183 22.08 -6.52 -6.43
C GLU A 183 22.10 -5.02 -6.77
N ARG A 184 21.62 -4.66 -7.97
CA ARG A 184 21.52 -3.26 -8.43
C ARG A 184 20.64 -2.37 -7.52
N LYS A 185 19.82 -2.96 -6.66
CA LYS A 185 18.93 -2.23 -5.73
C LYS A 185 19.52 -2.09 -4.31
N LEU A 186 20.63 -2.78 -4.00
CA LEU A 186 21.27 -2.62 -2.68
C LEU A 186 21.62 -1.17 -2.34
N PRO A 187 22.22 -0.37 -3.24
CA PRO A 187 22.54 1.04 -2.93
C PRO A 187 21.33 1.93 -2.67
N LEU A 188 20.11 1.46 -3.00
CA LEU A 188 18.87 2.19 -2.78
C LEU A 188 18.31 2.00 -1.37
N LEU A 189 18.81 1.02 -0.62
CA LEU A 189 18.46 0.79 0.79
C LEU A 189 19.28 1.75 1.68
N THR A 190 18.95 3.03 1.59
CA THR A 190 19.59 4.09 2.41
C THR A 190 18.89 4.23 3.76
N GLY A 191 19.61 4.76 4.76
CA GLY A 191 19.06 5.01 6.10
C GLY A 191 18.84 3.74 6.94
N VAL A 192 19.34 2.58 6.50
CA VAL A 192 19.30 1.31 7.25
C VAL A 192 20.65 1.04 7.92
N ASP A 193 20.66 0.22 8.96
CA ASP A 193 21.91 -0.16 9.64
C ASP A 193 22.65 -1.25 8.86
N LYS A 194 21.90 -2.12 8.14
CA LYS A 194 22.49 -3.16 7.30
C LYS A 194 21.61 -3.43 6.08
N ALA A 195 22.20 -3.34 4.89
CA ALA A 195 21.57 -3.76 3.63
C ALA A 195 22.13 -5.10 3.18
N ILE A 196 21.30 -6.07 2.82
CA ILE A 196 21.70 -7.44 2.47
C ILE A 196 21.10 -7.87 1.14
N LEU A 197 21.91 -8.53 0.32
CA LEU A 197 21.42 -9.25 -0.85
C LEU A 197 20.72 -10.54 -0.40
N ASP A 198 19.43 -10.65 -0.68
CA ASP A 198 18.63 -11.81 -0.33
C ASP A 198 18.82 -12.94 -1.35
N THR A 199 19.50 -13.98 -0.93
CA THR A 199 19.74 -15.21 -1.72
C THR A 199 18.67 -16.28 -1.48
N GLY A 200 17.69 -16.01 -0.62
CA GLY A 200 16.65 -16.97 -0.23
C GLY A 200 16.99 -17.82 1.00
N LYS A 201 18.20 -17.69 1.56
CA LYS A 201 18.70 -18.41 2.76
C LYS A 201 19.36 -17.44 3.73
N LEU A 202 18.58 -16.51 4.27
CA LEU A 202 19.09 -15.50 5.20
C LEU A 202 19.40 -16.07 6.59
N CYS A 203 18.68 -17.11 7.03
CA CYS A 203 18.86 -17.72 8.32
C CYS A 203 20.25 -18.32 8.53
N ASP A 204 20.98 -18.66 7.46
CA ASP A 204 22.35 -19.18 7.55
C ASP A 204 23.38 -18.11 7.98
N THR A 205 23.05 -16.82 7.81
CA THR A 205 24.01 -15.71 7.97
C THR A 205 23.51 -14.55 8.82
N LEU A 206 22.23 -14.54 9.18
CA LEU A 206 21.61 -13.45 9.91
C LEU A 206 21.25 -13.89 11.34
N ASN A 207 21.78 -13.16 12.32
CA ASN A 207 21.53 -13.40 13.74
C ASN A 207 21.06 -12.11 14.42
N GLY A 208 20.46 -12.25 15.60
CA GLY A 208 20.05 -11.10 16.43
C GLY A 208 18.79 -10.38 15.94
N VAL A 209 17.98 -11.00 15.09
CA VAL A 209 16.69 -10.43 14.63
C VAL A 209 15.62 -10.73 15.68
N THR A 210 14.97 -9.69 16.19
CA THR A 210 13.86 -9.84 17.15
C THR A 210 12.49 -9.72 16.48
N LYS A 211 12.41 -8.98 15.38
CA LYS A 211 11.17 -8.74 14.61
C LYS A 211 11.45 -8.85 13.11
N ALA A 212 10.52 -9.44 12.36
CA ALA A 212 10.64 -9.49 10.92
C ALA A 212 9.34 -9.07 10.24
N LEU A 213 9.45 -8.14 9.29
CA LEU A 213 8.41 -7.78 8.36
C LEU A 213 8.67 -8.49 7.03
N GLU A 214 7.83 -9.48 6.72
CA GLU A 214 7.95 -10.31 5.52
C GLU A 214 7.08 -9.73 4.40
N LEU A 215 7.73 -9.19 3.35
CA LEU A 215 7.06 -8.57 2.21
C LEU A 215 7.12 -9.42 0.93
N VAL A 216 7.98 -10.44 0.91
CA VAL A 216 8.06 -11.38 -0.22
C VAL A 216 6.94 -12.42 -0.14
N GLY A 217 6.60 -12.84 1.07
CA GLY A 217 5.49 -13.74 1.35
C GLY A 217 5.89 -15.21 1.37
N SER A 218 4.96 -16.09 1.02
CA SER A 218 5.08 -17.55 1.16
C SER A 218 6.38 -18.14 0.61
N LYS A 219 6.97 -17.50 -0.40
CA LYS A 219 8.22 -17.95 -1.02
C LYS A 219 9.41 -17.96 -0.06
N THR A 220 9.44 -17.05 0.92
CA THR A 220 10.57 -16.84 1.84
C THR A 220 10.18 -16.95 3.30
N LEU A 221 8.88 -17.08 3.60
CA LEU A 221 8.35 -17.03 4.96
C LEU A 221 9.00 -18.06 5.89
N LEU A 222 9.22 -19.29 5.43
CA LEU A 222 9.85 -20.34 6.26
C LEU A 222 11.29 -19.97 6.65
N ASP A 223 12.08 -19.47 5.70
CA ASP A 223 13.43 -19.00 6.00
C ASP A 223 13.40 -17.77 6.94
N THR A 224 12.43 -16.87 6.77
CA THR A 224 12.25 -15.69 7.64
C THR A 224 11.92 -16.10 9.09
N LEU A 225 11.12 -17.14 9.29
CA LEU A 225 10.82 -17.67 10.62
C LEU A 225 12.08 -18.18 11.33
N HIS A 226 13.04 -18.74 10.60
CA HIS A 226 14.32 -19.20 11.14
C HIS A 226 15.36 -18.07 11.33
N CYS A 227 15.13 -16.86 10.77
CA CYS A 227 15.99 -15.69 11.02
C CYS A 227 15.75 -15.04 12.39
N VAL A 228 14.61 -15.32 13.02
CA VAL A 228 14.16 -14.59 14.21
C VAL A 228 14.50 -15.38 15.46
N GLU A 229 15.00 -14.68 16.50
CA GLU A 229 15.34 -15.26 17.79
C GLU A 229 14.11 -15.76 18.55
N LYS A 230 14.33 -16.63 19.52
CA LYS A 230 13.27 -17.08 20.44
C LYS A 230 12.62 -15.89 21.15
N GLY A 231 11.30 -15.83 21.13
CA GLY A 231 10.51 -14.70 21.62
C GLY A 231 10.19 -13.66 20.53
N GLY A 232 10.80 -13.80 19.35
CA GLY A 232 10.60 -12.87 18.25
C GLY A 232 9.30 -13.11 17.48
N ILE A 233 8.94 -12.13 16.64
CA ILE A 233 7.67 -12.13 15.88
C ILE A 233 7.98 -11.90 14.41
N VAL A 234 7.34 -12.69 13.54
CA VAL A 234 7.33 -12.50 12.09
C VAL A 234 5.93 -12.05 11.67
N CYS A 235 5.82 -10.90 11.01
CA CYS A 235 4.58 -10.43 10.40
C CYS A 235 4.65 -10.62 8.87
N ASN A 236 3.84 -11.52 8.35
CA ASN A 236 3.68 -11.68 6.91
C ASN A 236 2.62 -10.69 6.39
N THR A 237 3.05 -9.75 5.56
CA THR A 237 2.17 -8.69 5.04
C THR A 237 2.21 -8.63 3.52
N GLY A 238 3.34 -8.97 2.90
CA GLY A 238 3.55 -8.85 1.46
C GLY A 238 3.43 -10.16 0.70
N ILE A 239 3.30 -10.02 -0.62
CA ILE A 239 3.24 -11.12 -1.60
C ILE A 239 4.10 -10.85 -2.82
N LEU A 240 5.20 -10.10 -2.66
CA LEU A 240 6.09 -9.70 -3.77
C LEU A 240 6.72 -10.90 -4.50
N GLY A 241 6.77 -12.06 -3.83
CA GLY A 241 7.26 -13.32 -4.42
C GLY A 241 6.28 -13.99 -5.38
N GLY A 242 5.03 -13.50 -5.47
CA GLY A 242 3.99 -14.04 -6.35
C GLY A 242 3.43 -15.39 -5.92
N VAL A 243 3.76 -15.88 -4.73
CA VAL A 243 3.24 -17.13 -4.16
C VAL A 243 2.31 -16.80 -3.00
N TYR A 244 1.03 -17.13 -3.16
CA TYR A 244 -0.04 -16.71 -2.23
C TYR A 244 -0.25 -17.68 -1.08
N THR A 245 0.09 -18.96 -1.27
CA THR A 245 -0.18 -20.02 -0.30
C THR A 245 1.07 -20.79 0.05
N LEU A 246 1.16 -21.29 1.28
CA LEU A 246 2.17 -22.24 1.72
C LEU A 246 1.63 -23.66 1.59
N ASN A 247 2.08 -24.36 0.56
CA ASN A 247 1.73 -25.77 0.37
C ASN A 247 2.59 -26.63 1.32
N GLY A 248 1.93 -27.56 2.01
CA GLY A 248 2.61 -28.49 2.92
C GLY A 248 3.12 -27.88 4.24
N PHE A 249 2.67 -26.66 4.60
CA PHE A 249 3.02 -26.03 5.85
C PHE A 249 2.49 -26.79 7.07
N ASP A 250 3.41 -27.26 7.93
CA ASP A 250 3.11 -27.90 9.20
C ASP A 250 3.46 -26.91 10.33
N PRO A 251 2.47 -26.23 10.94
CA PRO A 251 2.76 -25.18 11.91
C PRO A 251 3.53 -25.67 13.16
N ILE A 252 3.49 -26.98 13.46
CA ILE A 252 4.23 -27.53 14.60
C ILE A 252 5.74 -27.70 14.27
N LYS A 253 6.05 -28.03 13.03
CA LYS A 253 7.43 -28.28 12.59
C LYS A 253 8.09 -27.07 11.98
N ASP A 254 7.32 -26.27 11.24
CA ASP A 254 7.85 -25.18 10.43
C ASP A 254 7.96 -23.86 11.19
N ILE A 255 7.21 -23.69 12.30
CA ILE A 255 7.41 -22.56 13.21
C ILE A 255 8.44 -22.94 14.28
N PRO A 256 9.59 -22.28 14.35
CA PRO A 256 10.59 -22.56 15.39
C PRO A 256 10.04 -22.36 16.80
N ASN A 257 10.50 -23.16 17.75
CA ASN A 257 10.02 -23.08 19.12
C ASN A 257 10.20 -21.69 19.74
N GLY A 258 9.06 -21.08 20.12
CA GLY A 258 9.04 -19.76 20.75
C GLY A 258 9.14 -18.60 19.77
N VAL A 259 9.02 -18.83 18.47
CA VAL A 259 8.80 -17.79 17.44
C VAL A 259 7.32 -17.64 17.18
N TYR A 260 6.87 -16.41 16.95
CA TYR A 260 5.47 -16.09 16.68
C TYR A 260 5.29 -15.69 15.22
N LEU A 261 4.26 -16.23 14.56
CA LEU A 261 3.82 -15.84 13.23
C LEU A 261 2.51 -15.07 13.33
N THR A 262 2.48 -13.89 12.72
CA THR A 262 1.27 -13.07 12.57
C THR A 262 1.17 -12.54 11.15
N GLY A 263 0.05 -11.89 10.80
CA GLY A 263 -0.16 -11.25 9.52
C GLY A 263 -1.00 -9.98 9.66
N PHE A 264 -0.79 -9.01 8.78
CA PHE A 264 -1.59 -7.80 8.72
C PHE A 264 -2.40 -7.76 7.43
N PHE A 265 -3.72 -7.62 7.56
CA PHE A 265 -4.64 -7.41 6.45
C PHE A 265 -5.19 -5.99 6.50
N SER A 266 -4.76 -5.15 5.57
CA SER A 266 -4.96 -3.69 5.57
C SER A 266 -6.38 -3.22 5.21
N ASN A 267 -7.43 -3.99 5.49
CA ASN A 267 -8.79 -3.71 4.99
C ASN A 267 -9.65 -2.83 5.90
N TYR A 268 -9.20 -2.53 7.13
CA TYR A 268 -10.03 -1.87 8.15
C TYR A 268 -9.35 -0.61 8.71
N PRO A 269 -9.16 0.46 7.89
CA PRO A 269 -8.61 1.72 8.37
C PRO A 269 -9.58 2.38 9.35
N THR A 270 -9.02 3.13 10.30
CA THR A 270 -9.81 3.94 11.25
C THR A 270 -9.35 5.40 11.19
N GLU A 271 -10.25 6.32 11.57
CA GLU A 271 -9.92 7.74 11.67
C GLU A 271 -8.72 7.98 12.60
N LYS A 272 -8.70 7.27 13.75
CA LYS A 272 -7.59 7.36 14.71
C LYS A 272 -6.27 6.97 14.06
N THR A 273 -6.23 5.84 13.37
CA THR A 273 -5.00 5.36 12.73
C THR A 273 -4.52 6.32 11.64
N MET A 274 -5.42 6.85 10.81
CA MET A 274 -5.06 7.81 9.78
C MET A 274 -4.53 9.11 10.37
N ARG A 275 -5.16 9.64 11.42
CA ARG A 275 -4.69 10.81 12.15
C ARG A 275 -3.30 10.58 12.77
N ASP A 276 -3.10 9.44 13.40
CA ASP A 276 -1.82 9.09 14.02
C ASP A 276 -0.69 8.99 12.98
N ILE A 277 -0.96 8.41 11.80
CA ILE A 277 0.00 8.33 10.69
C ILE A 277 0.38 9.72 10.18
N PHE A 278 -0.60 10.55 9.82
CA PHE A 278 -0.32 11.89 9.30
C PHE A 278 0.39 12.77 10.35
N GLY A 279 -0.05 12.70 11.63
CA GLY A 279 0.60 13.38 12.74
C GLY A 279 2.04 12.92 12.98
N PHE A 280 2.32 11.62 12.83
CA PHE A 280 3.67 11.08 12.93
C PHE A 280 4.57 11.58 11.80
N LEU A 281 4.08 11.56 10.56
CA LEU A 281 4.83 12.05 9.40
C LEU A 281 5.16 13.54 9.52
N ASP A 282 4.19 14.35 9.92
CA ASP A 282 4.36 15.79 10.13
C ASP A 282 5.36 16.07 11.25
N LYS A 283 5.18 15.48 12.42
CA LYS A 283 6.06 15.62 13.59
C LYS A 283 7.52 15.32 13.27
N HIS A 284 7.77 14.32 12.43
CA HIS A 284 9.13 13.89 12.10
C HIS A 284 9.61 14.38 10.74
N SER A 285 8.83 15.26 10.08
CA SER A 285 9.12 15.84 8.75
C SER A 285 9.44 14.77 7.69
N LEU A 286 8.73 13.65 7.75
CA LEU A 286 8.91 12.53 6.83
C LEU A 286 8.15 12.76 5.53
N LYS A 287 8.79 12.40 4.43
CA LYS A 287 8.17 12.36 3.10
C LYS A 287 8.18 10.95 2.56
N PRO A 288 7.08 10.50 1.94
CA PRO A 288 7.02 9.16 1.35
C PRO A 288 8.01 9.01 0.19
N ALA A 289 8.54 7.80 0.02
CA ALA A 289 9.41 7.47 -1.10
C ALA A 289 8.58 7.31 -2.38
N ILE A 290 8.58 8.32 -3.25
CA ILE A 290 7.93 8.29 -4.56
C ILE A 290 8.96 7.88 -5.59
N GLY A 291 8.70 6.76 -6.29
CA GLY A 291 9.58 6.23 -7.33
C GLY A 291 9.24 6.74 -8.72
N ALA A 292 7.98 7.05 -8.98
CA ALA A 292 7.51 7.62 -10.24
C ALA A 292 6.19 8.38 -10.05
N SER A 293 5.98 9.42 -10.85
CA SER A 293 4.73 10.18 -10.90
C SER A 293 4.29 10.35 -12.34
N PHE A 294 2.96 10.18 -12.58
CA PHE A 294 2.35 10.28 -13.90
C PHE A 294 1.12 11.20 -13.84
N ALA A 295 0.85 11.90 -14.92
CA ALA A 295 -0.46 12.53 -15.11
C ALA A 295 -1.52 11.44 -15.37
N PHE A 296 -2.79 11.72 -15.03
CA PHE A 296 -3.88 10.75 -15.21
C PHE A 296 -4.06 10.32 -16.67
N GLU A 297 -3.80 11.22 -17.61
CA GLU A 297 -3.79 10.93 -19.05
C GLU A 297 -2.73 9.89 -19.44
N GLN A 298 -1.72 9.70 -18.60
CA GLN A 298 -0.63 8.72 -18.77
C GLN A 298 -0.89 7.41 -18.00
N ILE A 299 -2.12 7.13 -17.59
CA ILE A 299 -2.47 5.97 -16.75
C ILE A 299 -1.96 4.63 -17.32
N ARG A 300 -1.97 4.49 -18.66
CA ARG A 300 -1.37 3.34 -19.35
C ARG A 300 0.10 3.17 -19.00
N ASN A 301 0.89 4.25 -19.08
CA ASN A 301 2.31 4.23 -18.76
C ASN A 301 2.55 3.93 -17.28
N ALA A 302 1.70 4.45 -16.39
CA ALA A 302 1.75 4.15 -14.96
C ALA A 302 1.47 2.66 -14.68
N CYS A 303 0.49 2.04 -15.36
CA CYS A 303 0.25 0.60 -15.28
C CYS A 303 1.44 -0.22 -15.81
N MET A 304 2.04 0.17 -16.94
CA MET A 304 3.24 -0.48 -17.47
C MET A 304 4.44 -0.36 -16.52
N ALA A 305 4.61 0.80 -15.88
CA ALA A 305 5.65 1.01 -14.86
C ALA A 305 5.43 0.10 -13.64
N LEU A 306 4.18 -0.04 -13.18
CA LEU A 306 3.80 -0.94 -12.09
C LEU A 306 4.13 -2.41 -12.45
N ASP A 307 3.72 -2.86 -13.64
CA ASP A 307 3.93 -4.24 -14.10
C ASP A 307 5.42 -4.57 -14.29
N SER A 308 6.25 -3.60 -14.62
CA SER A 308 7.69 -3.81 -14.78
C SER A 308 8.40 -4.22 -13.48
N GLY A 309 7.84 -3.88 -12.31
CA GLY A 309 8.46 -4.11 -10.99
C GLY A 309 9.82 -3.42 -10.81
N ASN A 310 10.13 -2.42 -11.66
CA ASN A 310 11.42 -1.72 -11.64
C ASN A 310 11.39 -0.39 -10.87
N VAL A 311 10.20 0.13 -10.58
CA VAL A 311 10.05 1.37 -9.81
C VAL A 311 10.41 1.09 -8.34
N ASN A 312 11.19 1.99 -7.75
CA ASN A 312 11.61 1.91 -6.35
C ASN A 312 10.84 2.97 -5.56
N GLY A 313 9.92 2.55 -4.72
CA GLY A 313 8.99 3.44 -4.01
C GLY A 313 7.59 3.43 -4.64
N LYS A 314 6.77 4.38 -4.24
CA LYS A 314 5.37 4.48 -4.69
C LYS A 314 5.28 5.02 -6.12
N ILE A 315 4.37 4.47 -6.90
CA ILE A 315 3.89 5.08 -8.13
C ILE A 315 2.67 5.92 -7.77
N VAL A 316 2.67 7.18 -8.18
CA VAL A 316 1.58 8.13 -7.94
C VAL A 316 1.04 8.65 -9.27
N VAL A 317 -0.29 8.76 -9.36
CA VAL A 317 -0.98 9.37 -10.49
C VAL A 317 -1.69 10.63 -10.03
N THR A 318 -1.47 11.75 -10.73
CA THR A 318 -2.01 13.06 -10.38
C THR A 318 -3.06 13.52 -11.40
N LEU A 319 -4.12 14.14 -10.88
CA LEU A 319 -5.21 14.72 -11.68
C LEU A 319 -5.14 16.27 -11.66
N ILE A 320 -4.06 16.82 -11.14
CA ILE A 320 -3.82 18.25 -11.11
C ILE A 320 -3.22 18.63 -12.45
N LYS A 321 -3.85 19.54 -13.18
CA LYS A 321 -3.22 20.14 -14.35
C LYS A 321 -1.99 20.91 -13.86
N CYS A 322 -0.80 20.55 -14.35
CA CYS A 322 0.37 21.42 -14.21
C CYS A 322 -0.01 22.79 -14.77
N GLN A 323 0.02 23.81 -13.91
CA GLN A 323 -0.09 25.21 -14.34
C GLN A 323 1.17 25.62 -15.10
#